data_10f762723038cac09a0f3a567a95dba1
#
_entry.id   10f762723038cac09a0f3a567a95dba1
#
_cell.length_a   1.000
_cell.length_b   1.000
_cell.length_c   1.000
_cell.angle_alpha   90.00
_cell.angle_beta   90.00
_cell.angle_gamma   90.00
#
_symmetry.space_group_name_H-M   'P 1'
#
loop_
_entity.id
_entity.type
_entity.pdbx_description
1 polymer ?
#
loop_
_entity_poly.entity_id
_entity_poly.type
_entity_poly.pdbx_seq_one_letter_code
_entity_poly.pdbx_strand_id
1 'polypeptide(L)'
;MTTRADDAPGSGRADPNVVRRLLQHVPLTVTQTVLITRGPQVLAYRGALSADEAGEVAVFVAEGWRDAGQTLRIQYMPVPLRSTARLLLTYPLRDGYQMTLADAEAAPLEPLRRLGGQLIAVLAAAGIGR
;
A
#
# COMPACT_ATOMS: atom_id res chain seq x y z
N MET A 1 -27.72 4.53 -19.29
CA MET A 1 -26.41 3.95 -19.05
C MET A 1 -26.54 2.77 -18.09
N THR A 2 -25.86 1.71 -18.40
CA THR A 2 -25.85 0.56 -17.54
C THR A 2 -24.66 0.67 -16.60
N THR A 3 -24.91 0.63 -15.30
CA THR A 3 -23.84 0.60 -14.33
C THR A 3 -23.24 -0.79 -14.33
N ARG A 4 -21.94 -0.86 -14.55
CA ARG A 4 -21.25 -2.13 -14.48
C ARG A 4 -21.18 -2.59 -13.03
N ALA A 5 -21.15 -3.90 -12.82
CA ALA A 5 -21.11 -4.46 -11.48
C ALA A 5 -19.91 -3.95 -10.68
N ASP A 6 -18.76 -3.78 -11.33
CA ASP A 6 -17.55 -3.31 -10.70
C ASP A 6 -17.55 -1.81 -10.39
N ASP A 7 -18.50 -1.07 -10.94
CA ASP A 7 -18.67 0.35 -10.64
C ASP A 7 -19.76 0.60 -9.60
N ALA A 8 -20.51 -0.41 -9.24
CA ALA A 8 -21.61 -0.27 -8.29
C ALA A 8 -21.07 -0.09 -6.86
N PRO A 9 -21.79 0.64 -6.01
CA PRO A 9 -21.43 0.70 -4.59
C PRO A 9 -21.33 -0.70 -4.00
N GLY A 10 -20.26 -0.95 -3.29
CA GLY A 10 -20.03 -2.25 -2.70
C GLY A 10 -19.44 -3.30 -3.62
N SER A 11 -19.07 -2.92 -4.84
CA SER A 11 -18.46 -3.85 -5.79
C SER A 11 -17.09 -4.34 -5.35
N GLY A 12 -16.44 -3.66 -4.40
CA GLY A 12 -15.10 -3.98 -3.96
C GLY A 12 -14.00 -3.36 -4.82
N ARG A 13 -14.39 -2.55 -5.80
CA ARG A 13 -13.43 -1.93 -6.69
C ARG A 13 -13.19 -0.48 -6.33
N ALA A 14 -11.91 -0.14 -6.20
CA ALA A 14 -11.48 1.24 -5.98
C ALA A 14 -11.10 1.87 -7.32
N ASP A 15 -11.42 3.16 -7.47
CA ASP A 15 -11.03 3.91 -8.66
C ASP A 15 -9.56 4.32 -8.54
N PRO A 16 -8.67 3.84 -9.42
CA PRO A 16 -7.25 4.18 -9.35
C PRO A 16 -6.98 5.68 -9.39
N ASN A 17 -7.78 6.43 -10.12
CA ASN A 17 -7.58 7.88 -10.24
C ASN A 17 -7.90 8.60 -8.94
N VAL A 18 -8.94 8.17 -8.23
CA VAL A 18 -9.28 8.72 -6.92
C VAL A 18 -8.18 8.41 -5.92
N VAL A 19 -7.72 7.17 -5.90
CA VAL A 19 -6.67 6.74 -4.98
C VAL A 19 -5.38 7.53 -5.27
N ARG A 20 -5.01 7.67 -6.53
CA ARG A 20 -3.80 8.40 -6.90
C ARG A 20 -3.85 9.85 -6.43
N ARG A 21 -5.00 10.50 -6.57
CA ARG A 21 -5.17 11.88 -6.11
C ARG A 21 -5.03 11.98 -4.58
N LEU A 22 -5.57 11.02 -3.86
CA LEU A 22 -5.42 10.99 -2.41
C LEU A 22 -3.96 10.84 -2.01
N LEU A 23 -3.22 9.99 -2.70
CA LEU A 23 -1.81 9.76 -2.39
C LEU A 23 -0.94 10.99 -2.66
N GLN A 24 -1.35 11.87 -3.57
CA GLN A 24 -0.59 13.09 -3.87
C GLN A 24 -0.49 14.03 -2.68
N HIS A 25 -1.39 13.92 -1.72
CA HIS A 25 -1.40 14.78 -0.55
C HIS A 25 -0.74 14.15 0.67
N VAL A 26 -0.19 12.96 0.53
CA VAL A 26 0.47 12.26 1.64
C VAL A 26 1.84 12.87 1.90
N PRO A 27 2.15 13.23 3.16
CA PRO A 27 3.43 13.85 3.49
C PRO A 27 4.54 12.80 3.61
N LEU A 28 5.07 12.36 2.48
CA LEU A 28 6.16 11.39 2.44
C LEU A 28 7.51 12.07 2.53
N THR A 29 8.45 11.43 3.21
CA THR A 29 9.86 11.82 3.13
C THR A 29 10.46 11.30 1.83
N VAL A 30 11.69 11.72 1.53
CA VAL A 30 12.35 11.36 0.26
C VAL A 30 12.67 9.88 0.14
N THR A 31 12.65 9.12 1.25
CA THR A 31 12.95 7.68 1.24
C THR A 31 11.69 6.82 1.28
N GLN A 32 10.53 7.43 1.44
CA GLN A 32 9.28 6.71 1.65
C GLN A 32 8.49 6.51 0.38
N THR A 33 7.74 5.41 0.34
CA THR A 33 6.77 5.12 -0.72
C THR A 33 5.51 4.56 -0.09
N VAL A 34 4.36 4.93 -0.63
CA VAL A 34 3.08 4.33 -0.28
C VAL A 34 2.53 3.62 -1.50
N LEU A 35 2.10 2.37 -1.31
CA LEU A 35 1.48 1.56 -2.36
C LEU A 35 0.09 1.13 -1.92
N ILE A 36 -0.84 1.17 -2.86
CA ILE A 36 -2.15 0.52 -2.69
C ILE A 36 -2.17 -0.63 -3.68
N THR A 37 -2.38 -1.84 -3.18
CA THR A 37 -2.31 -3.05 -3.98
C THR A 37 -3.53 -3.92 -3.77
N ARG A 38 -3.76 -4.82 -4.71
CA ARG A 38 -4.72 -5.91 -4.58
C ARG A 38 -4.06 -7.17 -5.11
N GLY A 39 -3.73 -8.10 -4.20
CA GLY A 39 -2.85 -9.19 -4.56
C GLY A 39 -1.52 -8.64 -5.06
N PRO A 40 -0.94 -9.20 -6.11
CA PRO A 40 0.36 -8.74 -6.62
C PRO A 40 0.25 -7.51 -7.54
N GLN A 41 -0.95 -6.94 -7.70
CA GLN A 41 -1.14 -5.82 -8.61
C GLN A 41 -1.13 -4.48 -7.87
N VAL A 42 -0.42 -3.51 -8.44
CA VAL A 42 -0.36 -2.16 -7.91
C VAL A 42 -1.53 -1.36 -8.48
N LEU A 43 -2.40 -0.87 -7.60
CA LEU A 43 -3.49 0.03 -8.00
C LEU A 43 -2.98 1.44 -8.17
N ALA A 44 -2.18 1.91 -7.22
CA ALA A 44 -1.57 3.23 -7.25
C ALA A 44 -0.39 3.25 -6.29
N TYR A 45 0.57 4.13 -6.54
CA TYR A 45 1.68 4.33 -5.61
C TYR A 45 2.23 5.74 -5.78
N ARG A 46 2.99 6.17 -4.78
CA ARG A 46 3.73 7.43 -4.82
C ARG A 46 4.94 7.33 -3.90
N GLY A 47 6.05 7.87 -4.33
CA GLY A 47 7.25 7.96 -3.49
C GLY A 47 8.53 7.62 -4.23
N ALA A 48 9.50 7.14 -3.46
CA ALA A 48 10.88 6.95 -3.91
C ALA A 48 11.08 5.79 -4.88
N LEU A 49 10.22 4.77 -4.83
CA LEU A 49 10.38 3.58 -5.67
C LEU A 49 10.01 3.85 -7.12
N SER A 50 10.70 3.19 -8.04
CA SER A 50 10.29 3.16 -9.44
C SER A 50 9.07 2.26 -9.61
N ALA A 51 8.44 2.31 -10.79
CA ALA A 51 7.31 1.43 -11.10
C ALA A 51 7.68 -0.04 -10.99
N ASP A 52 8.86 -0.42 -11.48
CA ASP A 52 9.33 -1.80 -11.39
C ASP A 52 9.55 -2.23 -9.95
N GLU A 53 10.16 -1.37 -9.15
CA GLU A 53 10.38 -1.65 -7.74
C GLU A 53 9.06 -1.76 -6.97
N ALA A 54 8.09 -0.90 -7.28
CA ALA A 54 6.77 -0.98 -6.67
C ALA A 54 6.10 -2.32 -7.01
N GLY A 55 6.21 -2.77 -8.26
CA GLY A 55 5.69 -4.07 -8.67
C GLY A 55 6.34 -5.22 -7.91
N GLU A 56 7.65 -5.16 -7.72
CA GLU A 56 8.37 -6.18 -6.96
C GLU A 56 7.91 -6.23 -5.50
N VAL A 57 7.69 -5.07 -4.89
CA VAL A 57 7.18 -5.00 -3.52
C VAL A 57 5.77 -5.61 -3.44
N ALA A 58 4.92 -5.30 -4.42
CA ALA A 58 3.56 -5.85 -4.45
C ALA A 58 3.57 -7.38 -4.49
N VAL A 59 4.42 -7.97 -5.30
CA VAL A 59 4.55 -9.43 -5.40
C VAL A 59 5.07 -10.00 -4.07
N PHE A 60 6.09 -9.39 -3.50
CA PHE A 60 6.65 -9.84 -2.23
C PHE A 60 5.62 -9.83 -1.11
N VAL A 61 4.85 -8.75 -1.01
CA VAL A 61 3.80 -8.62 0.00
C VAL A 61 2.71 -9.66 -0.22
N ALA A 62 2.28 -9.83 -1.47
CA ALA A 62 1.22 -10.79 -1.79
C ALA A 62 1.62 -12.22 -1.43
N GLU A 63 2.86 -12.60 -1.67
CA GLU A 63 3.36 -13.92 -1.34
C GLU A 63 3.39 -14.17 0.16
N GLY A 64 3.67 -13.14 0.95
CA GLY A 64 3.73 -13.24 2.40
C GLY A 64 2.37 -13.06 3.08
N TRP A 65 1.37 -12.57 2.37
CA TRP A 65 0.08 -12.22 2.96
C TRP A 65 -0.93 -13.32 2.73
N ARG A 66 -0.99 -14.27 3.65
CA ARG A 66 -1.83 -15.45 3.47
C ARG A 66 -2.96 -15.56 4.47
N ASP A 67 -2.92 -14.78 5.50
CA ASP A 67 -3.84 -14.92 6.60
C ASP A 67 -4.78 -13.71 6.64
N ALA A 68 -6.06 -13.97 6.48
CA ALA A 68 -7.08 -12.94 6.49
C ALA A 68 -7.23 -12.25 7.86
N GLY A 69 -6.71 -12.84 8.91
CA GLY A 69 -6.80 -12.27 10.25
C GLY A 69 -5.75 -11.21 10.57
N GLN A 70 -4.82 -10.97 9.69
CA GLN A 70 -3.74 -10.03 9.97
C GLN A 70 -4.22 -8.58 9.96
N THR A 71 -3.69 -7.79 10.89
CA THR A 71 -4.04 -6.37 11.01
C THR A 71 -2.90 -5.46 10.57
N LEU A 72 -1.66 -5.89 10.74
CA LEU A 72 -0.47 -5.16 10.32
C LEU A 72 0.65 -6.17 10.17
N ARG A 73 1.39 -6.07 9.09
CA ARG A 73 2.54 -6.92 8.86
C ARG A 73 3.78 -6.07 8.65
N ILE A 74 4.82 -6.40 9.38
CA ILE A 74 6.13 -5.76 9.26
C ILE A 74 7.07 -6.76 8.60
N GLN A 75 7.70 -6.36 7.51
CA GLN A 75 8.60 -7.23 6.76
C GLN A 75 9.85 -6.47 6.36
N TYR A 76 10.92 -7.22 6.14
CA TYR A 76 12.16 -6.69 5.56
C TYR A 76 12.41 -7.42 4.26
N MET A 77 12.30 -6.71 3.15
CA MET A 77 12.47 -7.26 1.82
C MET A 77 13.90 -7.04 1.34
N PRO A 78 14.65 -8.10 1.01
CA PRO A 78 16.00 -7.92 0.46
C PRO A 78 15.97 -7.11 -0.83
N VAL A 79 16.91 -6.18 -0.96
CA VAL A 79 17.07 -5.40 -2.19
C VAL A 79 18.03 -6.14 -3.10
N PRO A 80 17.62 -6.48 -4.34
CA PRO A 80 18.50 -7.20 -5.25
C PRO A 80 19.82 -6.48 -5.47
N LEU A 81 20.91 -7.24 -5.49
CA LEU A 81 22.26 -6.76 -5.74
C LEU A 81 22.78 -5.78 -4.69
N ARG A 82 22.14 -5.71 -3.53
CA ARG A 82 22.57 -4.85 -2.43
C ARG A 82 22.58 -5.65 -1.12
N SER A 83 23.37 -5.18 -0.17
CA SER A 83 23.44 -5.82 1.14
C SER A 83 22.44 -5.24 2.14
N THR A 84 21.44 -4.52 1.65
CA THR A 84 20.43 -3.89 2.47
C THR A 84 19.06 -4.49 2.19
N ALA A 85 18.10 -4.20 3.07
CA ALA A 85 16.72 -4.58 2.89
C ALA A 85 15.82 -3.33 2.89
N ARG A 86 14.57 -3.50 2.47
CA ARG A 86 13.54 -2.47 2.58
C ARG A 86 12.63 -2.83 3.73
N LEU A 87 12.31 -1.83 4.53
CA LEU A 87 11.29 -1.98 5.57
C LEU A 87 9.92 -1.81 4.94
N LEU A 88 9.04 -2.78 5.16
CA LEU A 88 7.67 -2.75 4.62
C LEU A 88 6.67 -2.89 5.76
N LEU A 89 5.73 -1.95 5.84
CA LEU A 89 4.58 -2.04 6.73
C LEU A 89 3.33 -2.18 5.88
N THR A 90 2.63 -3.31 6.02
CA THR A 90 1.44 -3.59 5.22
C THR A 90 0.20 -3.66 6.10
N TYR A 91 -0.82 -2.92 5.72
CA TYR A 91 -2.11 -2.87 6.41
C TYR A 91 -3.18 -3.43 5.48
N PRO A 92 -4.05 -4.31 5.99
CA PRO A 92 -5.18 -4.77 5.19
C PRO A 92 -6.22 -3.66 5.05
N LEU A 93 -6.79 -3.55 3.87
CA LEU A 93 -7.89 -2.65 3.56
C LEU A 93 -9.13 -3.49 3.25
N ARG A 94 -10.22 -2.83 2.88
CA ARG A 94 -11.45 -3.53 2.50
C ARG A 94 -11.26 -4.25 1.17
N ASP A 95 -12.02 -5.32 0.97
CA ASP A 95 -12.19 -6.00 -0.32
C ASP A 95 -10.89 -6.52 -0.92
N GLY A 96 -9.98 -6.95 -0.07
CA GLY A 96 -8.72 -7.55 -0.53
C GLY A 96 -7.64 -6.55 -0.92
N TYR A 97 -7.91 -5.26 -0.77
CA TYR A 97 -6.87 -4.25 -0.98
C TYR A 97 -5.93 -4.20 0.21
N GLN A 98 -4.75 -3.70 -0.02
CA GLN A 98 -3.71 -3.54 1.00
C GLN A 98 -2.99 -2.23 0.78
N MET A 99 -2.52 -1.63 1.85
CA MET A 99 -1.66 -0.47 1.81
C MET A 99 -0.31 -0.86 2.37
N THR A 100 0.75 -0.62 1.62
CA THR A 100 2.12 -0.87 2.07
C THR A 100 2.89 0.44 2.11
N LEU A 101 3.55 0.68 3.23
CA LEU A 101 4.53 1.75 3.36
C LEU A 101 5.91 1.13 3.28
N ALA A 102 6.74 1.67 2.39
CA ALA A 102 8.11 1.20 2.20
C ALA A 102 9.08 2.31 2.60
N ASP A 103 10.16 1.93 3.27
CA ASP A 103 11.21 2.86 3.69
C ASP A 103 12.54 2.12 3.74
N ALA A 104 13.62 2.85 4.06
CA ALA A 104 14.93 2.26 4.24
C ALA A 104 14.94 1.31 5.43
N GLU A 105 15.86 0.35 5.39
CA GLU A 105 15.97 -0.68 6.42
C GLU A 105 16.11 -0.11 7.83
N ALA A 106 16.89 0.97 7.97
CA ALA A 106 17.17 1.59 9.26
C ALA A 106 16.16 2.65 9.65
N ALA A 107 15.08 2.82 8.88
CA ALA A 107 14.08 3.84 9.17
C ALA A 107 13.41 3.57 10.52
N PRO A 108 13.13 4.63 11.30
CA PRO A 108 12.44 4.43 12.57
C PRO A 108 11.01 3.96 12.33
N LEU A 109 10.62 2.93 13.08
CA LEU A 109 9.33 2.26 12.88
C LEU A 109 8.17 3.13 13.33
N GLU A 110 8.31 3.85 14.43
CA GLU A 110 7.19 4.57 15.04
C GLU A 110 6.61 5.68 14.15
N PRO A 111 7.43 6.57 13.53
CA PRO A 111 6.89 7.56 12.61
C PRO A 111 6.19 6.91 11.41
N LEU A 112 6.70 5.79 10.93
CA LEU A 112 6.11 5.09 9.80
C LEU A 112 4.75 4.49 10.19
N ARG A 113 4.63 3.94 11.37
CA ARG A 113 3.35 3.43 11.90
C ARG A 113 2.34 4.55 12.07
N ARG A 114 2.78 5.70 12.54
CA ARG A 114 1.91 6.86 12.70
C ARG A 114 1.37 7.32 11.35
N LEU A 115 2.24 7.38 10.36
CA LEU A 115 1.83 7.70 8.99
C LEU A 115 0.80 6.70 8.48
N GLY A 116 1.03 5.41 8.72
CA GLY A 116 0.09 4.36 8.34
C GLY A 116 -1.30 4.57 8.93
N GLY A 117 -1.38 4.88 10.22
CA GLY A 117 -2.65 5.15 10.86
C GLY A 117 -3.39 6.34 10.26
N GLN A 118 -2.67 7.41 9.93
CA GLN A 118 -3.26 8.58 9.29
C GLN A 118 -3.80 8.25 7.91
N LEU A 119 -3.05 7.45 7.14
CA LEU A 119 -3.46 7.06 5.80
C LEU A 119 -4.68 6.15 5.81
N ILE A 120 -4.75 5.23 6.76
CA ILE A 120 -5.92 4.36 6.91
C ILE A 120 -7.19 5.22 7.09
N ALA A 121 -7.12 6.27 7.90
CA ALA A 121 -8.25 7.15 8.12
C ALA A 121 -8.65 7.89 6.82
N VAL A 122 -7.67 8.36 6.06
CA VAL A 122 -7.94 9.05 4.78
C VAL A 122 -8.57 8.09 3.78
N LEU A 123 -8.05 6.88 3.67
CA LEU A 123 -8.59 5.88 2.75
C LEU A 123 -9.98 5.41 3.17
N ALA A 124 -10.24 5.32 4.47
CA ALA A 124 -11.57 4.98 4.96
C ALA A 124 -12.60 6.04 4.53
N ALA A 125 -12.25 7.31 4.59
CA ALA A 125 -13.12 8.39 4.14
C ALA A 125 -13.40 8.29 2.63
N ALA A 126 -12.51 7.70 1.87
CA ALA A 126 -12.69 7.48 0.44
C ALA A 126 -13.38 6.15 0.12
N GLY A 127 -13.75 5.36 1.14
CA GLY A 127 -14.49 4.12 0.97
C GLY A 127 -13.64 2.88 0.73
N ILE A 128 -12.31 2.99 0.79
CA ILE A 128 -11.42 1.84 0.59
C ILE A 128 -10.62 1.49 1.84
N GLY A 129 -10.68 2.30 2.87
CA GLY A 129 -10.09 2.00 4.16
C GLY A 129 -10.93 1.01 4.94
N ARG A 130 -10.50 0.71 6.14
CA ARG A 130 -11.18 -0.23 7.03
C ARG A 130 -12.38 0.36 7.72
#